data_43d29805e510884484f64fe1210cac08
#
_entry.id   43d29805e510884484f64fe1210cac08
#
_cell.length_a   1.000
_cell.length_b   1.000
_cell.length_c   1.000
_cell.angle_alpha   90.00
_cell.angle_beta   90.00
_cell.angle_gamma   90.00
#
_symmetry.space_group_name_H-M   'P 1'
#
loop_
_entity.id
_entity.type
_entity.pdbx_description
1 polymer ?
#
loop_
_entity_poly.entity_id
_entity_poly.type
_entity_poly.pdbx_seq_one_letter_code
_entity_poly.pdbx_strand_id
1 'polypeptide(L)'
;MSIRHVDDAMRAMQRPHDDGAQRLCFRFLQQPCVEVMIDTHDRVGEIVGDSVVHTHKTRKAPPEFAAAFVTADTHADLDGVVKHTLEVSKVSFAPIDAAVEATGMESGGMSPIRLPDDWPLLVDQHVLSIPKLYLGSGIRPSKLVVDGSIFADIPGVRFVPGLGKPRQ
;
A
#
# COMPACT_ATOMS: atom_id res chain seq x y z
N MET A 1 4.65 -8.58 -14.79
CA MET A 1 3.80 -9.49 -13.97
C MET A 1 2.48 -8.79 -13.74
N SER A 2 1.35 -9.48 -13.80
CA SER A 2 0.06 -8.86 -13.56
C SER A 2 -0.17 -8.69 -12.06
N ILE A 3 -0.76 -7.57 -11.63
CA ILE A 3 -1.20 -7.30 -10.25
C ILE A 3 -2.05 -8.44 -9.67
N ARG A 4 -2.77 -9.18 -10.53
CA ARG A 4 -3.57 -10.36 -10.13
C ARG A 4 -2.74 -11.44 -9.45
N HIS A 5 -1.51 -11.67 -9.88
CA HIS A 5 -0.63 -12.67 -9.27
C HIS A 5 -0.19 -12.27 -7.85
N VAL A 6 0.03 -10.97 -7.65
CA VAL A 6 0.38 -10.44 -6.30
C VAL A 6 -0.82 -10.54 -5.37
N ASP A 7 -2.02 -10.21 -5.87
CA ASP A 7 -3.26 -10.33 -5.12
C ASP A 7 -3.55 -11.78 -4.71
N ASP A 8 -3.35 -12.74 -5.61
CA ASP A 8 -3.52 -14.17 -5.32
C ASP A 8 -2.52 -14.65 -4.25
N ALA A 9 -1.27 -14.19 -4.31
CA ALA A 9 -0.26 -14.50 -3.30
C ALA A 9 -0.63 -13.91 -1.93
N MET A 10 -1.12 -12.67 -1.89
CA MET A 10 -1.59 -12.04 -0.65
C MET A 10 -2.81 -12.75 -0.06
N ARG A 11 -3.77 -13.18 -0.89
CA ARG A 11 -4.92 -13.99 -0.44
C ARG A 11 -4.49 -15.31 0.18
N ALA A 12 -3.48 -15.96 -0.40
CA ALA A 12 -2.95 -17.21 0.13
C ALA A 12 -2.30 -17.01 1.50
N MET A 13 -1.58 -15.91 1.72
CA MET A 13 -0.94 -15.60 2.99
C MET A 13 -1.91 -15.29 4.13
N GLN A 14 -3.09 -14.77 3.81
CA GLN A 14 -4.11 -14.40 4.81
C GLN A 14 -4.98 -15.58 5.29
N ARG A 15 -4.86 -16.78 4.70
CA ARG A 15 -5.59 -17.97 5.15
C ARG A 15 -4.94 -18.54 6.41
N PRO A 16 -5.70 -18.80 7.49
CA PRO A 16 -5.14 -19.42 8.69
C PRO A 16 -4.68 -20.84 8.38
N HIS A 17 -3.41 -21.13 8.71
CA HIS A 17 -2.79 -22.46 8.83
C HIS A 17 -3.17 -23.53 7.79
N ASP A 18 -3.02 -23.22 6.52
CA ASP A 18 -3.04 -24.22 5.48
C ASP A 18 -1.61 -24.38 4.92
N ASP A 19 -0.97 -25.54 5.21
CA ASP A 19 0.34 -25.90 4.66
C ASP A 19 0.38 -25.83 3.12
N GLY A 20 -0.77 -25.95 2.48
CA GLY A 20 -0.97 -25.74 1.04
C GLY A 20 -0.78 -24.29 0.62
N ALA A 21 -1.21 -23.32 1.45
CA ALA A 21 -1.09 -21.89 1.16
C ALA A 21 0.37 -21.42 1.22
N GLN A 22 1.17 -21.93 2.17
CA GLN A 22 2.61 -21.69 2.22
C GLN A 22 3.32 -22.25 0.98
N ARG A 23 2.95 -23.45 0.53
CA ARG A 23 3.50 -24.06 -0.69
C ARG A 23 3.08 -23.32 -1.96
N LEU A 24 1.87 -22.75 -2.00
CA LEU A 24 1.42 -21.92 -3.11
C LEU A 24 2.22 -20.61 -3.16
N CYS A 25 2.47 -19.99 -2.02
CA CYS A 25 3.33 -18.83 -1.89
C CYS A 25 4.74 -19.12 -2.43
N PHE A 26 5.35 -20.25 -2.07
CA PHE A 26 6.64 -20.71 -2.62
C PHE A 26 6.62 -20.93 -4.13
N ARG A 27 5.49 -21.35 -4.70
CA ARG A 27 5.38 -21.58 -6.16
C ARG A 27 5.25 -20.28 -6.94
N PHE A 28 4.65 -19.24 -6.37
CA PHE A 28 4.60 -17.89 -6.93
C PHE A 28 5.95 -17.16 -6.81
N LEU A 29 6.79 -17.51 -5.81
CA LEU A 29 8.12 -16.96 -5.59
C LEU A 29 9.15 -17.34 -6.68
N GLN A 30 8.83 -18.27 -7.56
CA GLN A 30 9.70 -18.60 -8.71
C GLN A 30 9.54 -17.64 -9.90
N GLN A 31 8.72 -16.59 -9.76
CA GLN A 31 8.60 -15.55 -10.77
C GLN A 31 9.49 -14.34 -10.40
N PRO A 32 10.28 -13.80 -11.34
CA PRO A 32 11.39 -12.87 -11.05
C PRO A 32 11.00 -11.49 -10.53
N CYS A 33 9.74 -11.23 -10.22
CA CYS A 33 9.24 -9.88 -9.92
C CYS A 33 8.58 -9.70 -8.54
N VAL A 34 8.40 -10.76 -7.75
CA VAL A 34 7.86 -10.64 -6.38
C VAL A 34 8.60 -11.58 -5.45
N GLU A 35 9.25 -11.03 -4.47
CA GLU A 35 9.88 -11.78 -3.38
C GLU A 35 9.06 -11.54 -2.11
N VAL A 36 8.68 -12.61 -1.41
CA VAL A 36 8.05 -12.52 -0.10
C VAL A 36 9.14 -12.72 0.97
N MET A 37 9.40 -11.68 1.74
CA MET A 37 10.30 -11.76 2.87
C MET A 37 9.54 -12.08 4.14
N ILE A 38 9.92 -13.17 4.82
CA ILE A 38 9.39 -13.54 6.13
C ILE A 38 10.27 -12.95 7.25
N ASP A 39 11.53 -12.63 6.96
CA ASP A 39 12.46 -12.00 7.90
C ASP A 39 12.92 -10.64 7.40
N THR A 40 12.84 -9.63 8.26
CA THR A 40 13.09 -8.22 7.91
C THR A 40 14.49 -7.73 8.26
N HIS A 41 15.44 -8.62 8.61
CA HIS A 41 16.77 -8.22 9.08
C HIS A 41 17.74 -7.81 7.96
N ASP A 42 17.56 -8.31 6.73
CA ASP A 42 18.42 -7.95 5.58
C ASP A 42 17.68 -7.07 4.57
N ARG A 43 17.41 -5.82 4.93
CA ARG A 43 16.72 -4.88 4.05
C ARG A 43 17.72 -4.17 3.13
N VAL A 44 17.73 -4.58 1.85
CA VAL A 44 18.39 -3.84 0.77
C VAL A 44 17.33 -3.35 -0.20
N GLY A 45 16.93 -2.07 -0.09
CA GLY A 45 15.90 -1.45 -0.94
C GLY A 45 15.15 -0.35 -0.19
N GLU A 46 14.30 0.37 -0.89
CA GLU A 46 13.50 1.44 -0.29
C GLU A 46 12.21 0.90 0.35
N ILE A 47 11.98 1.29 1.60
CA ILE A 47 10.75 1.00 2.30
C ILE A 47 9.73 2.05 1.88
N VAL A 48 8.52 1.62 1.60
CA VAL A 48 7.42 2.53 1.28
C VAL A 48 6.48 2.63 2.48
N GLY A 49 6.15 3.85 2.84
CA GLY A 49 5.16 4.15 3.87
C GLY A 49 3.78 4.32 3.24
N ASP A 50 2.81 3.59 3.75
CA ASP A 50 1.40 3.78 3.45
C ASP A 50 0.72 4.66 4.49
N SER A 51 -0.21 5.47 4.05
CA SER A 51 -1.04 6.30 4.91
C SER A 51 -2.49 6.12 4.48
N VAL A 52 -3.27 5.40 5.29
CA VAL A 52 -4.72 5.37 5.14
C VAL A 52 -5.29 6.62 5.78
N VAL A 53 -6.11 7.35 5.05
CA VAL A 53 -6.64 8.63 5.46
C VAL A 53 -8.15 8.68 5.37
N HIS A 54 -8.77 9.46 6.25
CA HIS A 54 -10.16 9.90 6.15
C HIS A 54 -10.20 11.22 5.39
N THR A 55 -11.06 11.29 4.40
CA THR A 55 -11.34 12.50 3.62
C THR A 55 -12.77 12.94 3.85
N HIS A 56 -13.01 14.24 3.84
CA HIS A 56 -14.34 14.81 3.96
C HIS A 56 -14.59 15.77 2.80
N LYS A 57 -15.55 15.46 1.94
CA LYS A 57 -15.97 16.35 0.84
C LYS A 57 -16.45 17.70 1.37
N THR A 58 -17.21 17.69 2.46
CA THR A 58 -17.61 18.89 3.19
C THR A 58 -17.42 18.66 4.70
N ARG A 59 -17.45 19.76 5.50
CA ARG A 59 -17.31 19.65 6.97
C ARG A 59 -18.36 18.77 7.65
N LYS A 60 -19.51 18.54 7.01
CA LYS A 60 -20.63 17.76 7.57
C LYS A 60 -20.77 16.38 6.91
N ALA A 61 -20.02 16.09 5.83
CA ALA A 61 -20.07 14.81 5.19
C ALA A 61 -19.41 13.73 6.08
N PRO A 62 -19.90 12.49 6.05
CA PRO A 62 -19.20 11.38 6.68
C PRO A 62 -17.81 11.23 6.07
N PRO A 63 -16.84 10.68 6.81
CA PRO A 63 -15.52 10.41 6.27
C PRO A 63 -15.59 9.31 5.21
N GLU A 64 -14.84 9.52 4.13
CA GLU A 64 -14.55 8.49 3.12
C GLU A 64 -13.08 8.10 3.26
N PHE A 65 -12.73 6.87 2.89
CA PHE A 65 -11.35 6.42 2.92
C PHE A 65 -10.61 6.79 1.64
N ALA A 66 -9.32 7.02 1.75
CA ALA A 66 -8.36 7.08 0.66
C ALA A 66 -7.01 6.57 1.14
N ALA A 67 -6.09 6.31 0.24
CA ALA A 67 -4.73 5.93 0.58
C ALA A 67 -3.71 6.81 -0.13
N ALA A 68 -2.64 7.14 0.57
CA ALA A 68 -1.50 7.88 0.03
C ALA A 68 -0.23 7.05 0.26
N PHE A 69 0.57 6.90 -0.78
CA PHE A 69 1.75 6.05 -0.83
C PHE A 69 2.99 6.87 -1.17
N VAL A 70 3.95 6.88 -0.25
CA VAL A 70 5.19 7.65 -0.35
C VAL A 70 6.37 6.79 0.13
N THR A 71 7.59 7.18 -0.15
CA THR A 71 8.79 6.54 0.40
C THR A 71 8.91 6.78 1.90
N ALA A 72 9.54 5.86 2.64
CA ALA A 72 9.57 5.92 4.12
C ALA A 72 10.40 7.08 4.69
N ASP A 73 11.29 7.65 3.90
CA ASP A 73 12.06 8.87 4.21
C ASP A 73 11.26 10.16 4.05
N THR A 74 10.04 10.03 3.50
CA THR A 74 9.10 11.14 3.30
C THR A 74 7.84 10.95 4.14
N HIS A 75 6.97 11.95 4.15
CA HIS A 75 5.60 11.88 4.64
C HIS A 75 4.64 12.45 3.61
N ALA A 76 3.43 11.90 3.54
CA ALA A 76 2.42 12.40 2.62
C ALA A 76 1.95 13.80 3.01
N ASP A 77 1.93 14.73 2.05
CA ASP A 77 1.41 16.09 2.23
C ASP A 77 -0.12 16.09 2.25
N LEU A 78 -0.69 15.80 3.43
CA LEU A 78 -2.15 15.65 3.59
C LEU A 78 -2.89 16.97 3.37
N ASP A 79 -2.41 18.07 3.96
CA ASP A 79 -3.10 19.38 3.92
C ASP A 79 -2.91 20.11 2.58
N GLY A 80 -1.83 19.83 1.88
CA GLY A 80 -1.54 20.38 0.56
C GLY A 80 -1.99 19.43 -0.55
N VAL A 81 -1.08 18.58 -0.99
CA VAL A 81 -1.21 17.78 -2.21
C VAL A 81 -2.38 16.80 -2.16
N VAL A 82 -2.52 16.01 -1.08
CA VAL A 82 -3.61 15.03 -0.97
C VAL A 82 -4.97 15.71 -1.01
N LYS A 83 -5.15 16.75 -0.19
CA LYS A 83 -6.40 17.51 -0.11
C LYS A 83 -6.80 18.13 -1.44
N HIS A 84 -5.84 18.71 -2.16
CA HIS A 84 -6.09 19.32 -3.47
C HIS A 84 -6.39 18.27 -4.54
N THR A 85 -5.62 17.16 -4.58
CA THR A 85 -5.80 16.10 -5.58
C THR A 85 -7.15 15.39 -5.45
N LEU A 86 -7.65 15.25 -4.23
CA LEU A 86 -8.94 14.61 -3.95
C LEU A 86 -10.11 15.60 -3.92
N GLU A 87 -9.84 16.91 -4.05
CA GLU A 87 -10.85 17.98 -4.02
C GLU A 87 -11.74 17.94 -2.76
N VAL A 88 -11.13 17.69 -1.60
CA VAL A 88 -11.83 17.55 -0.32
C VAL A 88 -11.56 18.71 0.62
N SER A 89 -12.47 18.94 1.56
CA SER A 89 -12.36 20.06 2.51
C SER A 89 -11.42 19.77 3.68
N LYS A 90 -11.24 18.48 4.03
CA LYS A 90 -10.39 18.04 5.13
C LYS A 90 -9.82 16.65 4.86
N VAL A 91 -8.58 16.43 5.27
CA VAL A 91 -7.89 15.13 5.31
C VAL A 91 -7.33 14.92 6.70
N SER A 92 -7.38 13.71 7.20
CA SER A 92 -6.72 13.29 8.46
C SER A 92 -6.33 11.82 8.37
N PHE A 93 -5.40 11.38 9.20
CA PHE A 93 -5.15 9.94 9.31
C PHE A 93 -6.41 9.21 9.77
N ALA A 94 -6.70 8.07 9.15
CA ALA A 94 -7.76 7.19 9.61
C ALA A 94 -7.34 6.53 10.93
N PRO A 95 -8.29 6.29 11.86
CA PRO A 95 -8.03 5.44 13.00
C PRO A 95 -7.56 4.05 12.54
N ILE A 96 -6.54 3.52 13.20
CA ILE A 96 -5.92 2.22 12.82
C ILE A 96 -6.99 1.11 12.79
N ASP A 97 -7.84 1.04 13.81
CA ASP A 97 -8.87 0.01 13.91
C ASP A 97 -9.87 0.10 12.74
N ALA A 98 -10.26 1.31 12.35
CA ALA A 98 -11.13 1.52 11.19
C ALA A 98 -10.46 1.10 9.87
N ALA A 99 -9.17 1.36 9.71
CA ALA A 99 -8.43 0.93 8.53
C ALA A 99 -8.27 -0.60 8.48
N VAL A 100 -7.98 -1.23 9.62
CA VAL A 100 -7.91 -2.70 9.76
C VAL A 100 -9.27 -3.34 9.43
N GLU A 101 -10.35 -2.83 10.00
CA GLU A 101 -11.71 -3.33 9.74
C GLU A 101 -12.09 -3.21 8.26
N ALA A 102 -11.81 -2.07 7.65
CA ALA A 102 -12.19 -1.79 6.27
C ALA A 102 -11.33 -2.57 5.23
N THR A 103 -10.07 -2.84 5.53
CA THR A 103 -9.16 -3.55 4.61
C THR A 103 -9.06 -5.05 4.86
N GLY A 104 -9.38 -5.49 6.07
CA GLY A 104 -9.11 -6.86 6.54
C GLY A 104 -7.61 -7.17 6.69
N MET A 105 -6.74 -6.15 6.69
CA MET A 105 -5.29 -6.28 6.82
C MET A 105 -4.85 -5.98 8.25
N GLU A 106 -3.74 -6.58 8.69
CA GLU A 106 -3.17 -6.30 10.00
C GLU A 106 -2.49 -4.93 10.06
N SER A 107 -2.57 -4.29 11.23
CA SER A 107 -1.76 -3.09 11.51
C SER A 107 -0.27 -3.40 11.38
N GLY A 108 0.46 -2.59 10.61
CA GLY A 108 1.88 -2.80 10.28
C GLY A 108 2.13 -3.79 9.13
N GLY A 109 1.07 -4.38 8.58
CA GLY A 109 1.10 -5.22 7.39
C GLY A 109 0.31 -4.65 6.22
N MET A 110 -0.30 -3.48 6.36
CA MET A 110 -1.11 -2.89 5.30
C MET A 110 -0.35 -2.77 3.99
N SER A 111 -1.08 -2.91 2.89
CA SER A 111 -0.55 -2.88 1.53
C SER A 111 -1.42 -1.97 0.66
N PRO A 112 -0.83 -1.25 -0.30
CA PRO A 112 -1.61 -0.54 -1.33
C PRO A 112 -2.30 -1.50 -2.29
N ILE A 113 -1.82 -2.74 -2.35
CA ILE A 113 -2.41 -3.81 -3.14
C ILE A 113 -3.55 -4.40 -2.33
N ARG A 114 -4.74 -4.57 -2.96
CA ARG A 114 -5.97 -5.05 -2.32
C ARG A 114 -6.64 -4.05 -1.36
N LEU A 115 -6.42 -2.78 -1.54
CA LEU A 115 -7.34 -1.79 -0.98
C LEU A 115 -8.73 -1.95 -1.63
N PRO A 116 -9.81 -1.56 -0.94
CA PRO A 116 -11.13 -1.54 -1.56
C PRO A 116 -11.12 -0.73 -2.86
N ASP A 117 -11.81 -1.21 -3.89
CA ASP A 117 -11.78 -0.65 -5.25
C ASP A 117 -12.32 0.80 -5.33
N ASP A 118 -13.13 1.20 -4.35
CA ASP A 118 -13.71 2.53 -4.23
C ASP A 118 -12.78 3.54 -3.54
N TRP A 119 -11.63 3.08 -3.01
CA TRP A 119 -10.67 3.97 -2.36
C TRP A 119 -9.75 4.62 -3.39
N PRO A 120 -9.70 5.96 -3.47
CA PRO A 120 -8.66 6.63 -4.22
C PRO A 120 -7.27 6.25 -3.69
N LEU A 121 -6.40 5.77 -4.57
CA LEU A 121 -5.00 5.48 -4.24
C LEU A 121 -4.10 6.51 -4.93
N LEU A 122 -3.47 7.36 -4.12
CA LEU A 122 -2.46 8.32 -4.55
C LEU A 122 -1.07 7.74 -4.33
N VAL A 123 -0.23 7.77 -5.33
CA VAL A 123 1.15 7.25 -5.27
C VAL A 123 2.10 8.37 -5.68
N ASP A 124 3.15 8.60 -4.91
CA ASP A 124 4.19 9.54 -5.34
C ASP A 124 4.81 9.05 -6.65
N GLN A 125 4.92 9.94 -7.61
CA GLN A 125 5.44 9.60 -8.94
C GLN A 125 6.85 9.01 -8.89
N HIS A 126 7.66 9.41 -7.90
CA HIS A 126 9.02 8.89 -7.71
C HIS A 126 9.03 7.37 -7.48
N VAL A 127 7.99 6.82 -6.85
CA VAL A 127 7.87 5.38 -6.58
C VAL A 127 7.99 4.53 -7.83
N LEU A 128 7.50 5.02 -8.99
CA LEU A 128 7.58 4.30 -10.27
C LEU A 128 9.01 3.96 -10.72
N SER A 129 9.99 4.76 -10.31
CA SER A 129 11.40 4.61 -10.72
C SER A 129 12.21 3.74 -9.77
N ILE A 130 11.62 3.23 -8.69
CA ILE A 130 12.33 2.47 -7.67
C ILE A 130 12.30 0.99 -8.04
N PRO A 131 13.46 0.37 -8.30
CA PRO A 131 13.50 -1.01 -8.79
C PRO A 131 13.23 -2.05 -7.70
N LYS A 132 13.31 -1.66 -6.42
CA LYS A 132 13.11 -2.56 -5.29
C LYS A 132 12.41 -1.86 -4.14
N LEU A 133 11.12 -2.17 -3.97
CA LEU A 133 10.25 -1.63 -2.93
C LEU A 133 9.84 -2.72 -1.95
N TYR A 134 9.78 -2.38 -0.68
CA TYR A 134 9.21 -3.22 0.38
C TYR A 134 7.81 -2.73 0.75
N LEU A 135 6.80 -3.53 0.44
CA LEU A 135 5.40 -3.23 0.72
C LEU A 135 4.86 -4.13 1.84
N GLY A 136 3.79 -3.68 2.49
CA GLY A 136 2.98 -4.57 3.30
C GLY A 136 2.40 -5.72 2.48
N SER A 137 2.18 -6.86 3.09
CA SER A 137 1.59 -8.06 2.45
C SER A 137 0.18 -8.36 2.96
N GLY A 138 -0.39 -7.48 3.77
CA GLY A 138 -1.66 -7.69 4.46
C GLY A 138 -1.51 -8.32 5.85
N ILE A 139 -0.36 -8.91 6.15
CA ILE A 139 -0.03 -9.46 7.47
C ILE A 139 1.30 -8.89 7.98
N ARG A 140 1.42 -8.78 9.30
CA ARG A 140 2.57 -8.12 9.93
C ARG A 140 3.92 -8.82 9.71
N PRO A 141 4.02 -10.17 9.78
CA PRO A 141 5.31 -10.87 9.74
C PRO A 141 5.92 -10.97 8.34
N SER A 142 5.23 -10.54 7.29
CA SER A 142 5.74 -10.64 5.92
C SER A 142 5.71 -9.33 5.17
N LYS A 143 6.52 -9.22 4.13
CA LYS A 143 6.60 -8.09 3.21
C LYS A 143 6.65 -8.59 1.77
N LEU A 144 6.12 -7.80 0.86
CA LEU A 144 6.31 -7.99 -0.56
C LEU A 144 7.52 -7.16 -1.01
N VAL A 145 8.33 -7.74 -1.88
CA VAL A 145 9.39 -7.00 -2.57
C VAL A 145 9.00 -6.94 -4.04
N VAL A 146 8.84 -5.73 -4.55
CA VAL A 146 8.33 -5.50 -5.89
C VAL A 146 9.10 -4.38 -6.58
N ASP A 147 9.01 -4.32 -7.90
CA ASP A 147 9.41 -3.14 -8.68
C ASP A 147 8.31 -2.08 -8.63
N GLY A 148 8.68 -0.81 -8.52
CA GLY A 148 7.74 0.30 -8.41
C GLY A 148 6.79 0.44 -9.60
N SER A 149 7.19 -0.07 -10.77
CA SER A 149 6.32 -0.07 -11.96
C SER A 149 5.03 -0.88 -11.79
N ILE A 150 4.95 -1.77 -10.79
CA ILE A 150 3.73 -2.54 -10.51
C ILE A 150 2.53 -1.65 -10.20
N PHE A 151 2.78 -0.45 -9.67
CA PHE A 151 1.69 0.48 -9.38
C PHE A 151 0.96 0.96 -10.63
N ALA A 152 1.59 0.92 -11.81
CA ALA A 152 0.94 1.24 -13.06
C ALA A 152 -0.16 0.24 -13.46
N ASP A 153 -0.10 -0.98 -12.91
CA ASP A 153 -1.08 -2.04 -13.16
C ASP A 153 -2.26 -2.02 -12.17
N ILE A 154 -2.22 -1.15 -11.13
CA ILE A 154 -3.30 -1.03 -10.15
C ILE A 154 -4.40 -0.16 -10.72
N PRO A 155 -5.64 -0.66 -10.87
CA PRO A 155 -6.76 0.13 -11.36
C PRO A 155 -7.03 1.35 -10.47
N GLY A 156 -7.26 2.51 -11.09
CA GLY A 156 -7.64 3.73 -10.36
C GLY A 156 -6.52 4.43 -9.60
N VAL A 157 -5.27 3.94 -9.70
CA VAL A 157 -4.12 4.63 -9.12
C VAL A 157 -3.92 6.01 -9.77
N ARG A 158 -3.54 6.99 -8.96
CA ARG A 158 -3.18 8.34 -9.41
C ARG A 158 -1.74 8.62 -9.00
N PHE A 159 -0.87 8.81 -9.99
CA PHE A 159 0.51 9.25 -9.74
C PHE A 159 0.55 10.75 -9.53
N VAL A 160 1.08 11.18 -8.39
CA VAL A 160 1.05 12.58 -7.96
C VAL A 160 2.48 13.05 -7.72
N PRO A 161 2.99 14.00 -8.51
CA PRO A 161 4.30 14.60 -8.27
C PRO A 161 4.33 15.35 -6.93
N GLY A 162 5.37 15.12 -6.13
CA GLY A 162 5.58 15.82 -4.87
C GLY A 162 4.56 15.48 -3.78
N LEU A 163 3.94 14.30 -3.85
CA LEU A 163 3.08 13.78 -2.79
C LEU A 163 3.86 13.57 -1.49
N GLY A 164 5.09 13.06 -1.61
CA GLY A 164 6.01 12.88 -0.49
C GLY A 164 6.81 14.15 -0.20
N LYS A 165 6.80 14.60 1.06
CA LYS A 165 7.68 15.66 1.57
C LYS A 165 8.78 15.06 2.46
N PRO A 166 10.03 15.52 2.37
CA PRO A 166 11.10 15.04 3.25
C PRO A 166 10.72 15.18 4.72
N ARG A 167 11.04 14.17 5.51
CA ARG A 167 10.94 14.27 6.97
C ARG A 167 12.03 15.21 7.47
N GLN A 168 11.63 16.22 8.25
CA GLN A 168 12.54 17.13 8.93
C GLN A 168 13.13 16.46 10.16
#